data_6336c4658340a69885ee84f055700d16
#
_entry.id   6336c4658340a69885ee84f055700d16
#
_cell.length_a   1.000
_cell.length_b   1.000
_cell.length_c   1.000
_cell.angle_alpha   90.00
_cell.angle_beta   90.00
_cell.angle_gamma   90.00
#
_symmetry.space_group_name_H-M   'P 1'
#
loop_
_entity.id
_entity.type
_entity.pdbx_description
1 polymer ?
#
loop_
_entity_poly.entity_id
_entity_poly.type
_entity_poly.pdbx_seq_one_letter_code
_entity_poly.pdbx_strand_id
1 'polypeptide(L)'
;MDKMDAFCERLIKGMETTNRKIEEKTSCWYAVYTAVKAEKSVKEQLDKAGIESYLPLQSIVRSWNNRKRKVMVPVIPGCVFVRLPMDEVTRIKSMKGISFLLREEGRYVSIPEDQMETFRSMVENTDELVEEIFE
;
A
#
# COMPACT_ATOMS: atom_id res chain seq x y z
N MET A 1 -3.11 -18.38 0.31
CA MET A 1 -3.36 -17.14 -0.41
C MET A 1 -4.78 -16.72 -0.16
N ASP A 2 -4.93 -15.56 0.39
CA ASP A 2 -6.26 -15.11 0.69
C ASP A 2 -6.84 -14.27 -0.45
N LYS A 3 -8.12 -13.92 -0.34
CA LYS A 3 -8.83 -13.17 -1.36
C LYS A 3 -8.24 -11.77 -1.59
N MET A 4 -7.55 -11.24 -0.60
CA MET A 4 -6.94 -9.92 -0.67
C MET A 4 -5.76 -9.89 -1.63
N ASP A 5 -4.95 -10.96 -1.67
CA ASP A 5 -3.82 -11.05 -2.60
C ASP A 5 -4.30 -11.04 -4.04
N ALA A 6 -5.36 -11.78 -4.34
CA ALA A 6 -5.94 -11.80 -5.68
C ALA A 6 -6.51 -10.43 -6.06
N PHE A 7 -7.14 -9.74 -5.11
CA PHE A 7 -7.68 -8.40 -5.33
C PHE A 7 -6.55 -7.40 -5.56
N CYS A 8 -5.47 -7.50 -4.77
CA CYS A 8 -4.30 -6.63 -4.94
C CYS A 8 -3.66 -6.80 -6.31
N GLU A 9 -3.54 -8.04 -6.79
CA GLU A 9 -3.05 -8.29 -8.14
C GLU A 9 -3.94 -7.68 -9.20
N ARG A 10 -5.25 -7.80 -9.04
CA ARG A 10 -6.22 -7.17 -9.96
C ARG A 10 -6.12 -5.66 -9.93
N LEU A 11 -5.97 -5.09 -8.74
CA LEU A 11 -5.82 -3.65 -8.57
C LEU A 11 -4.60 -3.16 -9.33
N ILE A 12 -3.47 -3.82 -9.14
CA ILE A 12 -2.22 -3.49 -9.80
C ILE A 12 -2.35 -3.66 -11.33
N LYS A 13 -2.93 -4.76 -11.79
CA LYS A 13 -3.12 -5.02 -13.22
C LYS A 13 -4.16 -4.10 -13.85
N GLY A 14 -5.19 -3.73 -13.12
CA GLY A 14 -6.25 -2.86 -13.62
C GLY A 14 -5.84 -1.41 -13.79
N MET A 15 -4.71 -1.03 -13.25
CA MET A 15 -4.20 0.34 -13.33
C MET A 15 -3.75 0.74 -14.73
N GLU A 16 -3.61 -0.21 -15.62
CA GLU A 16 -3.12 0.03 -16.98
C GLU A 16 -4.07 0.80 -17.87
N THR A 17 -5.32 0.86 -17.50
CA THR A 17 -6.38 1.21 -18.45
C THR A 17 -6.60 2.70 -18.64
N THR A 18 -5.90 3.52 -17.92
CA THR A 18 -6.14 4.95 -18.02
C THR A 18 -4.97 5.66 -18.69
N ASN A 19 -5.00 5.67 -20.02
CA ASN A 19 -4.19 6.58 -20.84
C ASN A 19 -4.64 8.02 -20.68
N ARG A 20 -5.20 8.39 -19.55
CA ARG A 20 -5.57 9.77 -19.32
C ARG A 20 -4.31 10.57 -19.05
N LYS A 21 -4.15 11.67 -19.76
CA LYS A 21 -3.15 12.67 -19.40
C LYS A 21 -3.49 13.19 -18.02
N ILE A 22 -2.79 12.65 -17.04
CA ILE A 22 -2.91 13.12 -15.67
C ILE A 22 -2.11 14.42 -15.61
N GLU A 23 -2.78 15.48 -15.26
CA GLU A 23 -2.10 16.75 -15.03
C GLU A 23 -1.10 16.56 -13.89
N GLU A 24 0.14 17.01 -14.09
CA GLU A 24 1.21 16.83 -13.11
C GLU A 24 0.88 17.38 -11.73
N LYS A 25 -0.04 18.33 -11.66
CA LYS A 25 -0.46 18.99 -10.40
C LYS A 25 -1.64 18.31 -9.73
N THR A 26 -2.27 17.35 -10.38
CA THR A 26 -3.42 16.65 -9.81
C THR A 26 -2.93 15.54 -8.89
N SER A 27 -3.42 15.54 -7.65
CA SER A 27 -3.09 14.49 -6.69
C SER A 27 -3.74 13.18 -7.10
N CYS A 28 -2.93 12.15 -7.22
CA CYS A 28 -3.37 10.81 -7.56
C CYS A 28 -2.73 9.81 -6.62
N TRP A 29 -3.36 8.64 -6.51
CA TRP A 29 -2.81 7.55 -5.74
C TRP A 29 -1.76 6.77 -6.54
N TYR A 30 -0.66 6.44 -5.89
CA TYR A 30 0.42 5.63 -6.46
C TYR A 30 0.81 4.55 -5.47
N ALA A 31 1.27 3.42 -5.98
CA ALA A 31 1.80 2.34 -5.17
C ALA A 31 3.32 2.54 -5.00
N VAL A 32 3.76 2.58 -3.76
CA VAL A 32 5.16 2.72 -3.40
C VAL A 32 5.64 1.38 -2.86
N TYR A 33 6.66 0.82 -3.49
CA TYR A 33 7.28 -0.41 -3.00
C TYR A 33 8.41 -0.09 -2.04
N THR A 34 8.41 -0.79 -0.92
CA THR A 34 9.35 -0.57 0.17
C THR A 34 10.24 -1.78 0.36
N ALA A 35 11.33 -1.60 1.10
CA ALA A 35 12.11 -2.71 1.59
C ALA A 35 11.25 -3.56 2.55
N VAL A 36 11.63 -4.82 2.72
CA VAL A 36 10.92 -5.74 3.61
C VAL A 36 10.88 -5.17 5.02
N LYS A 37 9.70 -5.19 5.63
CA LYS A 37 9.45 -4.67 6.99
C LYS A 37 9.66 -3.16 7.16
N ALA A 38 9.85 -2.42 6.07
CA ALA A 38 10.00 -0.96 6.14
C ALA A 38 8.67 -0.22 5.98
N GLU A 39 7.57 -0.91 5.78
CA GLU A 39 6.26 -0.31 5.47
C GLU A 39 5.82 0.72 6.51
N LYS A 40 5.89 0.36 7.78
CA LYS A 40 5.47 1.26 8.86
C LYS A 40 6.40 2.46 9.01
N SER A 41 7.70 2.24 8.82
CA SER A 41 8.69 3.32 8.85
C SER A 41 8.47 4.31 7.71
N VAL A 42 8.20 3.80 6.51
CA VAL A 42 7.89 4.64 5.35
C VAL A 42 6.61 5.42 5.58
N LYS A 43 5.57 4.77 6.09
CA LYS A 43 4.31 5.45 6.44
C LYS A 43 4.54 6.62 7.40
N GLU A 44 5.36 6.39 8.42
CA GLU A 44 5.69 7.43 9.39
C GLU A 44 6.43 8.61 8.76
N GLN A 45 7.39 8.33 7.87
CA GLN A 45 8.09 9.37 7.14
C GLN A 45 7.16 10.18 6.25
N LEU A 46 6.23 9.52 5.57
CA LEU A 46 5.24 10.18 4.73
C LEU A 46 4.32 11.08 5.54
N ASP A 47 3.87 10.60 6.69
CA ASP A 47 3.02 11.40 7.59
C ASP A 47 3.75 12.64 8.08
N LYS A 48 5.03 12.50 8.45
CA LYS A 48 5.85 13.64 8.88
C LYS A 48 6.09 14.64 7.77
N ALA A 49 6.14 14.19 6.54
CA ALA A 49 6.31 15.05 5.38
C ALA A 49 5.00 15.72 4.92
N GLY A 50 3.88 15.40 5.57
CA GLY A 50 2.58 15.93 5.20
C GLY A 50 2.00 15.33 3.94
N ILE A 51 2.46 14.15 3.55
CA ILE A 51 2.00 13.46 2.35
C ILE A 51 0.92 12.46 2.76
N GLU A 52 -0.24 12.55 2.11
CA GLU A 52 -1.33 11.61 2.34
C GLU A 52 -0.90 10.21 1.91
N SER A 53 -1.06 9.25 2.80
CA SER A 53 -0.64 7.88 2.54
C SER A 53 -1.60 6.89 3.18
N TYR A 54 -1.58 5.67 2.66
CA TYR A 54 -2.41 4.59 3.18
C TYR A 54 -1.58 3.31 3.26
N LEU A 55 -1.46 2.77 4.45
CA LEU A 55 -0.86 1.47 4.69
C LEU A 55 -1.96 0.53 5.14
N PRO A 56 -2.46 -0.34 4.25
CA PRO A 56 -3.52 -1.27 4.64
C PRO A 56 -2.97 -2.31 5.60
N LEU A 57 -3.62 -2.41 6.75
CA LEU A 57 -3.22 -3.33 7.82
C LEU A 57 -4.36 -4.29 8.11
N GLN A 58 -4.01 -5.50 8.49
CA GLN A 58 -4.96 -6.49 8.94
C GLN A 58 -4.53 -7.03 10.29
N SER A 59 -5.50 -7.43 11.10
CA SER A 59 -5.22 -8.06 12.39
C SER A 59 -4.95 -9.54 12.17
N ILE A 60 -3.87 -10.02 12.76
CA ILE A 60 -3.61 -11.45 12.84
C ILE A 60 -3.34 -11.82 14.29
N VAL A 61 -3.58 -13.09 14.62
CA VAL A 61 -3.25 -13.61 15.93
C VAL A 61 -1.97 -14.42 15.82
N ARG A 62 -0.97 -14.04 16.59
CA ARG A 62 0.30 -14.78 16.68
C ARG A 62 0.35 -15.53 18.00
N SER A 63 0.65 -16.82 17.91
CA SER A 63 0.82 -17.66 19.09
C SER A 63 2.31 -17.94 19.28
N TRP A 64 2.80 -17.65 20.49
CA TRP A 64 4.18 -17.92 20.87
C TRP A 64 4.19 -18.43 22.31
N ASN A 65 4.76 -19.60 22.54
CA ASN A 65 4.85 -20.21 23.87
C ASN A 65 3.50 -20.21 24.62
N ASN A 66 2.43 -20.64 23.92
CA ASN A 66 1.07 -20.71 24.43
C ASN A 66 0.44 -19.34 24.74
N ARG A 67 1.07 -18.27 24.32
CA ARG A 67 0.50 -16.92 24.43
C ARG A 67 -0.01 -16.47 23.07
N LYS A 68 -1.21 -15.93 23.05
CA LYS A 68 -1.82 -15.37 21.85
C LYS A 68 -1.76 -13.85 21.92
N ARG A 69 -1.29 -13.25 20.84
CA ARG A 69 -1.23 -11.78 20.72
C ARG A 69 -1.81 -11.35 19.39
N LYS A 70 -2.68 -10.36 19.44
CA LYS A 70 -3.20 -9.73 18.22
C LYS A 70 -2.20 -8.69 17.74
N VAL A 71 -1.80 -8.77 16.48
CA VAL A 71 -0.88 -7.83 15.87
C VAL A 71 -1.44 -7.33 14.54
N MET A 72 -1.06 -6.11 14.18
CA MET A 72 -1.44 -5.51 12.90
C MET A 72 -0.28 -5.69 11.91
N VAL A 73 -0.58 -6.28 10.77
CA VAL A 73 0.42 -6.53 9.72
C VAL A 73 -0.05 -5.96 8.39
N PRO A 74 0.87 -5.57 7.49
CA PRO A 74 0.49 -5.08 6.18
C PRO A 74 -0.29 -6.13 5.39
N VAL A 75 -1.37 -5.70 4.75
CA VAL A 75 -2.16 -6.55 3.84
C VAL A 75 -1.33 -6.91 2.61
N ILE A 76 -0.56 -5.95 2.11
CA ILE A 76 0.36 -6.14 1.00
C ILE A 76 1.76 -5.88 1.52
N PRO A 77 2.55 -6.92 1.83
CA PRO A 77 3.91 -6.72 2.30
C PRO A 77 4.75 -5.96 1.27
N GLY A 78 5.50 -4.98 1.75
CA GLY A 78 6.39 -4.19 0.90
C GLY A 78 5.69 -3.13 0.05
N CYS A 79 4.47 -2.73 0.40
CA CYS A 79 3.74 -1.73 -0.37
C CYS A 79 3.02 -0.73 0.54
N VAL A 80 3.15 0.55 0.20
CA VAL A 80 2.40 1.65 0.83
C VAL A 80 1.82 2.49 -0.29
N PHE A 81 0.59 2.95 -0.13
CA PHE A 81 -0.04 3.82 -1.13
C PHE A 81 0.12 5.28 -0.73
N VAL A 82 0.39 6.14 -1.70
CA VAL A 82 0.55 7.57 -1.48
C VAL A 82 -0.35 8.35 -2.42
N ARG A 83 -0.85 9.48 -1.96
CA ARG A 83 -1.62 10.40 -2.79
C ARG A 83 -0.90 11.73 -2.83
N LEU A 84 -0.42 12.09 -4.00
CA LEU A 84 0.30 13.34 -4.21
C LEU A 84 0.31 13.66 -5.71
N PRO A 85 0.61 14.93 -6.06
CA PRO A 85 0.84 15.29 -7.47
C PRO A 85 2.09 14.59 -8.02
N MET A 86 2.07 14.28 -9.31
CA MET A 86 3.19 13.60 -9.95
C MET A 86 4.51 14.40 -9.85
N ASP A 87 4.44 15.72 -9.86
CA ASP A 87 5.64 16.56 -9.75
C ASP A 87 6.27 16.50 -8.35
N GLU A 88 5.56 15.98 -7.35
CA GLU A 88 6.09 15.79 -6.00
C GLU A 88 6.64 14.39 -5.75
N VAL A 89 6.53 13.48 -6.72
CA VAL A 89 6.99 12.09 -6.56
C VAL A 89 8.48 12.02 -6.23
N THR A 90 9.28 12.93 -6.76
CA THR A 90 10.72 12.95 -6.48
C THR A 90 11.05 13.19 -5.01
N ARG A 91 10.16 13.84 -4.27
CA ARG A 91 10.35 14.08 -2.84
C ARG A 91 10.38 12.78 -2.04
N ILE A 92 9.58 11.81 -2.44
CA ILE A 92 9.48 10.55 -1.70
C ILE A 92 10.53 9.53 -2.11
N LYS A 93 11.09 9.63 -3.31
CA LYS A 93 12.09 8.68 -3.79
C LYS A 93 13.35 8.62 -2.93
N SER A 94 13.69 9.71 -2.27
CA SER A 94 14.87 9.80 -1.41
C SER A 94 14.61 9.33 0.02
N MET A 95 13.38 9.00 0.35
CA MET A 95 13.05 8.52 1.69
C MET A 95 13.62 7.14 1.95
N LYS A 96 14.11 6.94 3.17
CA LYS A 96 14.70 5.67 3.58
C LYS A 96 13.66 4.56 3.59
N GLY A 97 14.00 3.45 2.96
CA GLY A 97 13.12 2.29 2.89
C GLY A 97 12.27 2.20 1.64
N ILE A 98 12.24 3.25 0.83
CA ILE A 98 11.51 3.23 -0.43
C ILE A 98 12.40 2.64 -1.51
N SER A 99 11.89 1.60 -2.18
CA SER A 99 12.59 0.94 -3.28
C SER A 99 12.26 1.58 -4.62
N PHE A 100 10.98 1.65 -4.95
CA PHE A 100 10.53 2.26 -6.21
C PHE A 100 9.03 2.51 -6.16
N LEU A 101 8.54 3.33 -7.09
CA LEU A 101 7.11 3.49 -7.33
C LEU A 101 6.72 2.65 -8.55
N LEU A 102 5.48 2.14 -8.52
CA LEU A 102 4.99 1.33 -9.63
C LEU A 102 4.98 2.12 -10.93
N ARG A 103 5.69 1.59 -11.92
CA ARG A 103 5.76 2.17 -13.27
C ARG A 103 5.35 1.14 -14.29
N GLU A 104 4.83 1.62 -15.39
CA GLU A 104 4.55 0.82 -16.57
C GLU A 104 4.91 1.64 -17.79
N GLU A 105 5.70 1.06 -18.68
CA GLU A 105 6.18 1.74 -19.89
C GLU A 105 6.83 3.10 -19.62
N GLY A 106 7.60 3.18 -18.52
CA GLY A 106 8.30 4.40 -18.13
C GLY A 106 7.46 5.47 -17.46
N ARG A 107 6.17 5.21 -17.23
CA ARG A 107 5.26 6.15 -16.59
C ARG A 107 4.78 5.62 -15.24
N TYR A 108 4.61 6.52 -14.27
CA TYR A 108 4.02 6.15 -13.00
C TYR A 108 2.55 5.78 -13.20
N VAL A 109 2.15 4.68 -12.58
CA VAL A 109 0.78 4.18 -12.70
C VAL A 109 -0.06 4.78 -11.58
N SER A 110 -1.10 5.53 -11.93
CA SER A 110 -2.03 6.07 -10.95
C SER A 110 -3.16 5.09 -10.70
N ILE A 111 -3.62 5.04 -9.45
CA ILE A 111 -4.74 4.20 -9.06
C ILE A 111 -6.00 5.07 -9.02
N PRO A 112 -7.06 4.71 -9.74
CA PRO A 112 -8.31 5.46 -9.67
C PRO A 112 -8.87 5.56 -8.26
N GLU A 113 -9.43 6.70 -7.93
CA GLU A 113 -9.98 6.97 -6.60
C GLU A 113 -11.02 5.93 -6.16
N ASP A 114 -11.90 5.55 -7.07
CA ASP A 114 -12.93 4.56 -6.79
C ASP A 114 -12.36 3.17 -6.48
N GLN A 115 -11.26 2.81 -7.12
CA GLN A 115 -10.57 1.56 -6.81
C GLN A 115 -9.91 1.60 -5.42
N MET A 116 -9.35 2.74 -5.05
CA MET A 116 -8.80 2.91 -3.70
C MET A 116 -9.88 2.83 -2.64
N GLU A 117 -11.03 3.43 -2.88
CA GLU A 117 -12.17 3.34 -1.97
C GLU A 117 -12.66 1.92 -1.81
N THR A 118 -12.79 1.18 -2.91
CA THR A 118 -13.18 -0.22 -2.89
C THR A 118 -12.18 -1.06 -2.11
N PHE A 119 -10.90 -0.82 -2.33
CA PHE A 119 -9.85 -1.54 -1.61
C PHE A 119 -9.90 -1.25 -0.11
N ARG A 120 -10.00 0.02 0.28
CA ARG A 120 -10.13 0.41 1.69
C ARG A 120 -11.33 -0.27 2.34
N SER A 121 -12.46 -0.27 1.66
CA SER A 121 -13.69 -0.88 2.13
C SER A 121 -13.49 -2.38 2.38
N MET A 122 -12.82 -3.06 1.46
CA MET A 122 -12.52 -4.48 1.62
C MET A 122 -11.61 -4.74 2.81
N VAL A 123 -10.59 -3.92 2.99
CA VAL A 123 -9.65 -4.06 4.12
C VAL A 123 -10.37 -3.82 5.44
N GLU A 124 -11.18 -2.77 5.53
CA GLU A 124 -11.89 -2.39 6.76
C GLU A 124 -12.99 -3.39 7.14
N ASN A 125 -13.62 -4.02 6.14
CA ASN A 125 -14.71 -4.95 6.38
C ASN A 125 -14.25 -6.41 6.48
N THR A 126 -12.95 -6.66 6.43
CA THR A 126 -12.41 -8.00 6.57
C THR A 126 -12.24 -8.30 8.07
N ASP A 127 -13.17 -9.08 8.63
CA ASP A 127 -13.11 -9.53 10.02
C ASP A 127 -12.36 -10.85 10.17
N GLU A 128 -11.79 -11.36 9.09
CA GLU A 128 -11.06 -12.63 9.12
C GLU A 128 -9.74 -12.48 9.84
N LEU A 129 -9.67 -13.07 11.02
CA LEU A 129 -8.42 -13.19 11.75
C LEU A 129 -7.66 -14.40 11.21
N VAL A 130 -6.51 -14.13 10.63
CA VAL A 130 -5.59 -15.21 10.22
C VAL A 130 -4.72 -15.55 11.42
N GLU A 131 -4.72 -16.81 11.81
CA GLU A 131 -3.87 -17.27 12.91
C GLU A 131 -2.54 -17.77 12.39
N GLU A 132 -1.45 -17.14 12.80
CA GLU A 132 -0.10 -17.61 12.54
C GLU A 132 0.47 -18.20 13.82
N ILE A 133 0.96 -19.43 13.73
CA ILE A 133 1.56 -20.13 14.86
C ILE A 133 3.07 -20.17 14.67
N PHE A 134 3.80 -19.61 15.61
CA PHE A 134 5.26 -19.70 15.65
C PHE A 134 5.66 -20.67 16.77
N GLU A 135 6.34 -21.71 16.39
CA GLU A 135 6.91 -22.64 17.37
C GLU A 135 8.39 -22.35 17.62
#